data_6e96edbd6c81616b24dc28f4a9a57cc2
#
_entry.id   6e96edbd6c81616b24dc28f4a9a57cc2
#
_cell.length_a   1.000
_cell.length_b   1.000
_cell.length_c   1.000
_cell.angle_alpha   90.00
_cell.angle_beta   90.00
_cell.angle_gamma   90.00
#
_symmetry.space_group_name_H-M   'P 1'
#
loop_
_entity.id
_entity.type
_entity.pdbx_description
1 polymer ?
#
loop_
_entity_poly.entity_id
_entity_poly.type
_entity_poly.pdbx_seq_one_letter_code
_entity_poly.pdbx_strand_id
1 'polypeptide(L)'
;AVVWYDSHDSYWTFGYTKKMGSDMCLDEWENLLKTFPDSDVLFCPHPDNDYIERNEPIPWVTDRMRYLNKKYGNGRKIILQAFLWSFNKIYNDAYIIKHQGFTDVQITPVQGVKDDNAEFWHYYQPLGLDFYDSPIGNFDEYSAMIYHLRELGLGIIQDVIFRHCAGKNSYEERLIPNDKVSDVMKEFWLSDKYDNDDYNDRWKCVNLATGMPMMNIWDHRYQEECKKFLTKLKDLGVTGFRIDQLKHYPTRAEGCDFLYNVFNDFENSTYIYGEVIDYP
;
A
#
# COMPACT_ATOMS: atom_id res chain seq x y z
N ALA A 1 0.61 10.15 12.91
CA ALA A 1 1.69 9.65 12.06
C ALA A 1 1.69 8.12 12.09
N VAL A 2 2.11 7.49 11.01
CA VAL A 2 2.33 6.04 10.95
C VAL A 2 3.84 5.83 10.94
N VAL A 3 4.33 5.00 11.85
CA VAL A 3 5.72 4.59 11.89
C VAL A 3 5.82 3.18 11.31
N TRP A 4 6.71 3.02 10.35
CA TRP A 4 6.90 1.75 9.65
C TRP A 4 8.05 0.96 10.25
N TYR A 5 7.83 -0.32 10.49
CA TYR A 5 8.84 -1.29 10.87
C TYR A 5 8.91 -2.39 9.82
N ASP A 6 10.10 -2.60 9.27
CA ASP A 6 10.38 -3.67 8.32
C ASP A 6 11.32 -4.68 8.98
N SER A 7 10.96 -5.94 8.96
CA SER A 7 11.78 -7.02 9.51
C SER A 7 12.92 -7.45 8.58
N HIS A 8 13.03 -6.82 7.41
CA HIS A 8 14.04 -7.16 6.40
C HIS A 8 15.09 -6.05 6.23
N ASP A 9 16.29 -6.45 5.86
CA ASP A 9 17.46 -5.61 5.58
C ASP A 9 17.28 -4.82 4.27
N SER A 10 16.23 -4.05 4.12
CA SER A 10 16.04 -3.26 2.92
C SER A 10 16.40 -1.80 3.15
N TYR A 11 17.02 -1.19 2.15
CA TYR A 11 17.51 0.19 2.09
C TYR A 11 16.44 1.28 2.29
N TRP A 12 15.22 0.94 2.72
CA TRP A 12 14.04 1.79 2.62
C TRP A 12 13.38 2.16 3.94
N THR A 13 14.01 1.86 5.05
CA THR A 13 13.41 2.15 6.35
C THR A 13 13.91 3.42 6.98
N PHE A 14 13.00 4.24 7.46
CA PHE A 14 13.30 5.33 8.35
C PHE A 14 14.00 4.80 9.61
N GLY A 15 15.31 4.79 9.59
CA GLY A 15 16.14 4.86 10.79
C GLY A 15 16.51 3.59 11.53
N TYR A 16 15.93 2.42 11.25
CA TYR A 16 16.30 1.20 11.97
C TYR A 16 16.26 -0.05 11.09
N THR A 17 17.37 -0.37 10.46
CA THR A 17 17.58 -1.69 9.83
C THR A 17 18.76 -2.38 10.45
N LYS A 18 18.54 -3.57 10.96
CA LYS A 18 19.59 -4.54 11.27
C LYS A 18 19.13 -5.91 10.81
N LYS A 19 20.02 -6.64 10.14
CA LYS A 19 19.86 -8.06 9.83
C LYS A 19 19.70 -8.84 11.11
N MET A 20 18.55 -9.48 11.34
CA MET A 20 18.23 -10.00 12.64
C MET A 20 17.54 -11.36 12.62
N GLY A 21 17.96 -12.23 13.52
CA GLY A 21 17.20 -13.43 13.89
C GLY A 21 15.88 -13.05 14.59
N SER A 22 14.93 -13.97 14.63
CA SER A 22 13.55 -13.77 15.11
C SER A 22 13.42 -13.07 16.47
N ASP A 23 14.34 -13.29 17.39
CA ASP A 23 14.28 -12.70 18.75
C ASP A 23 14.70 -11.22 18.78
N MET A 24 15.59 -10.82 17.89
CA MET A 24 16.03 -9.42 17.78
C MET A 24 14.97 -8.54 17.14
N CYS A 25 14.18 -9.06 16.21
CA CYS A 25 13.05 -8.35 15.62
C CYS A 25 12.00 -7.97 16.68
N LEU A 26 11.78 -8.82 17.67
CA LEU A 26 10.81 -8.54 18.75
C LEU A 26 11.29 -7.46 19.72
N ASP A 27 12.59 -7.37 19.99
CA ASP A 27 13.17 -6.32 20.84
C ASP A 27 13.11 -4.95 20.14
N GLU A 28 13.31 -4.91 18.83
CA GLU A 28 13.15 -3.70 18.04
C GLU A 28 11.69 -3.29 17.93
N TRP A 29 10.78 -4.25 17.74
CA TRP A 29 9.35 -3.99 17.78
C TRP A 29 8.92 -3.39 19.13
N GLU A 30 9.41 -3.94 20.26
CA GLU A 30 9.17 -3.38 21.58
C GLU A 30 9.72 -1.96 21.71
N ASN A 31 10.94 -1.69 21.21
CA ASN A 31 11.53 -0.36 21.22
C ASN A 31 10.72 0.62 20.37
N LEU A 32 10.28 0.23 19.19
CA LEU A 32 9.42 1.05 18.33
C LEU A 32 8.13 1.44 19.06
N LEU A 33 7.45 0.47 19.67
CA LEU A 33 6.21 0.67 20.40
C LEU A 33 6.39 1.63 21.62
N LYS A 34 7.55 1.59 22.26
CA LYS A 34 7.89 2.48 23.39
C LYS A 34 8.29 3.88 22.93
N THR A 35 9.03 3.97 21.81
CA THR A 35 9.57 5.25 21.31
C THR A 35 8.48 6.14 20.72
N PHE A 36 7.43 5.52 20.14
CA PHE A 36 6.33 6.22 19.49
C PHE A 36 4.97 5.83 20.09
N PRO A 37 4.72 6.15 21.38
CA PRO A 37 3.53 5.66 22.09
C PRO A 37 2.22 6.24 21.55
N ASP A 38 2.26 7.41 20.90
CA ASP A 38 1.09 8.13 20.38
C ASP A 38 0.94 8.00 18.86
N SER A 39 1.77 7.19 18.21
CA SER A 39 1.73 6.95 16.75
C SER A 39 1.16 5.59 16.43
N ASP A 40 0.36 5.51 15.38
CA ASP A 40 0.03 4.24 14.76
C ASP A 40 1.31 3.58 14.22
N VAL A 41 1.37 2.27 14.22
CA VAL A 41 2.54 1.52 13.76
C VAL A 41 2.17 0.49 12.72
N LEU A 42 3.02 0.37 11.72
CA LEU A 42 2.91 -0.60 10.64
C LEU A 42 4.02 -1.63 10.78
N PHE A 43 3.64 -2.88 10.87
CA PHE A 43 4.56 -4.02 10.84
C PHE A 43 4.51 -4.68 9.47
N CYS A 44 5.62 -4.65 8.75
CA CYS A 44 5.80 -5.37 7.50
C CYS A 44 6.70 -6.58 7.76
N PRO A 45 6.12 -7.77 7.86
CA PRO A 45 6.92 -8.99 7.88
C PRO A 45 7.41 -9.21 6.47
N HIS A 46 8.56 -8.65 6.12
CA HIS A 46 9.11 -8.81 4.78
C HIS A 46 9.65 -10.23 4.64
N PRO A 47 9.18 -10.98 3.75
CA PRO A 47 9.69 -12.27 3.40
C PRO A 47 10.72 -12.17 2.29
N ASP A 48 11.56 -13.17 2.21
CA ASP A 48 12.41 -13.43 1.06
C ASP A 48 11.58 -13.53 -0.22
N ASN A 49 12.17 -13.35 -1.38
CA ASN A 49 11.51 -13.28 -2.70
C ASN A 49 10.60 -14.46 -3.10
N ASP A 50 10.45 -15.46 -2.26
CA ASP A 50 9.64 -16.68 -2.50
C ASP A 50 8.20 -16.58 -1.93
N TYR A 51 7.65 -15.42 -1.88
CA TYR A 51 6.44 -15.05 -1.17
C TYR A 51 5.14 -15.63 -1.53
N ILE A 52 4.88 -15.70 -2.83
CA ILE A 52 3.58 -16.07 -3.39
C ILE A 52 3.22 -17.53 -3.07
N GLU A 53 4.21 -18.35 -2.70
CA GLU A 53 4.04 -19.79 -2.46
C GLU A 53 4.02 -20.21 -0.99
N ARG A 54 4.31 -19.33 -0.04
CA ARG A 54 4.36 -19.72 1.39
C ARG A 54 2.99 -19.74 2.04
N ASN A 55 2.42 -20.91 2.18
CA ASN A 55 1.29 -21.22 3.08
C ASN A 55 1.68 -21.30 4.56
N GLU A 56 2.79 -20.69 4.97
CA GLU A 56 3.24 -20.75 6.36
C GLU A 56 2.58 -19.66 7.20
N PRO A 57 2.18 -19.94 8.44
CA PRO A 57 1.73 -18.91 9.38
C PRO A 57 2.87 -17.91 9.60
N ILE A 58 2.50 -16.70 10.01
CA ILE A 58 3.45 -15.60 10.26
C ILE A 58 4.56 -16.09 11.19
N PRO A 59 5.81 -16.30 10.74
CA PRO A 59 6.82 -17.06 11.52
C PRO A 59 7.23 -16.37 12.83
N TRP A 60 6.99 -15.07 12.96
CA TRP A 60 7.42 -14.27 14.13
C TRP A 60 6.27 -13.84 15.03
N VAL A 61 5.05 -14.17 14.65
CA VAL A 61 3.88 -13.80 15.44
C VAL A 61 3.78 -14.75 16.61
N THR A 62 4.49 -14.43 17.66
CA THR A 62 4.65 -15.22 18.89
C THR A 62 3.74 -14.70 20.00
N ASP A 63 3.64 -15.45 21.08
CA ASP A 63 2.98 -14.98 22.31
C ASP A 63 3.59 -13.68 22.85
N ARG A 64 4.88 -13.45 22.63
CA ARG A 64 5.56 -12.21 22.99
C ARG A 64 5.01 -11.04 22.18
N MET A 65 4.81 -11.18 20.87
CA MET A 65 4.23 -10.12 20.05
C MET A 65 2.81 -9.76 20.50
N ARG A 66 1.98 -10.76 20.78
CA ARG A 66 0.67 -10.56 21.37
C ARG A 66 0.74 -9.76 22.67
N TYR A 67 1.65 -10.13 23.56
CA TYR A 67 1.88 -9.41 24.81
C TYR A 67 2.30 -7.96 24.56
N LEU A 68 3.24 -7.71 23.65
CA LEU A 68 3.74 -6.37 23.33
C LEU A 68 2.64 -5.49 22.73
N ASN A 69 1.91 -5.99 21.75
CA ASN A 69 0.82 -5.26 21.12
C ASN A 69 -0.30 -4.92 22.10
N LYS A 70 -0.64 -5.86 22.99
CA LYS A 70 -1.62 -5.59 24.06
C LYS A 70 -1.11 -4.57 25.06
N LYS A 71 0.15 -4.64 25.47
CA LYS A 71 0.76 -3.78 26.48
C LYS A 71 0.91 -2.34 26.00
N TYR A 72 1.30 -2.15 24.75
CA TYR A 72 1.62 -0.83 24.19
C TYR A 72 0.58 -0.32 23.20
N GLY A 73 -0.50 -1.05 22.95
CA GLY A 73 -1.52 -0.73 21.94
C GLY A 73 -2.26 0.60 22.20
N ASN A 74 -2.68 0.84 23.44
CA ASN A 74 -3.25 2.13 23.90
C ASN A 74 -4.30 2.78 22.97
N GLY A 75 -5.10 1.95 22.24
CA GLY A 75 -6.13 2.44 21.32
C GLY A 75 -5.63 2.94 19.96
N ARG A 76 -4.32 2.91 19.70
CA ARG A 76 -3.73 3.20 18.39
C ARG A 76 -3.89 2.02 17.44
N LYS A 77 -3.71 2.27 16.15
CA LYS A 77 -3.66 1.19 15.16
C LYS A 77 -2.31 0.47 15.21
N ILE A 78 -2.40 -0.85 15.18
CA ILE A 78 -1.27 -1.75 14.98
C ILE A 78 -1.57 -2.52 13.71
N ILE A 79 -0.90 -2.13 12.64
CA ILE A 79 -1.21 -2.53 11.27
C ILE A 79 -0.25 -3.62 10.83
N LEU A 80 -0.78 -4.73 10.32
CA LEU A 80 -0.02 -5.73 9.59
C LEU A 80 -0.04 -5.38 8.11
N GLN A 81 1.12 -5.10 7.51
CA GLN A 81 1.23 -5.03 6.06
C GLN A 81 1.42 -6.44 5.50
N ALA A 82 0.34 -7.00 4.96
CA ALA A 82 0.34 -8.29 4.30
C ALA A 82 0.85 -8.15 2.84
N PHE A 83 2.12 -7.72 2.72
CA PHE A 83 2.76 -7.41 1.45
C PHE A 83 2.91 -8.66 0.60
N LEU A 84 2.28 -8.69 -0.57
CA LEU A 84 2.23 -9.80 -1.53
C LEU A 84 1.62 -11.10 -0.96
N TRP A 85 0.93 -11.06 0.15
CA TRP A 85 0.21 -12.24 0.63
C TRP A 85 -1.01 -12.49 -0.25
N SER A 86 -1.27 -13.75 -0.55
CA SER A 86 -2.52 -14.12 -1.24
C SER A 86 -3.73 -13.83 -0.34
N PHE A 87 -4.86 -13.54 -0.96
CA PHE A 87 -6.10 -13.29 -0.21
C PHE A 87 -6.51 -14.51 0.63
N ASN A 88 -6.29 -15.71 0.09
CA ASN A 88 -6.52 -16.96 0.82
C ASN A 88 -5.58 -17.10 2.03
N LYS A 89 -4.32 -16.68 1.93
CA LYS A 89 -3.41 -16.69 3.08
C LYS A 89 -3.91 -15.75 4.17
N ILE A 90 -4.26 -14.52 3.81
CA ILE A 90 -4.80 -13.54 4.77
C ILE A 90 -6.08 -14.05 5.42
N TYR A 91 -6.98 -14.67 4.64
CA TYR A 91 -8.21 -15.27 5.11
C TYR A 91 -7.93 -16.38 6.15
N ASN A 92 -7.04 -17.31 5.83
CA ASN A 92 -6.69 -18.43 6.69
C ASN A 92 -5.99 -17.99 7.99
N ASP A 93 -5.15 -16.95 7.92
CA ASP A 93 -4.39 -16.44 9.04
C ASP A 93 -5.15 -15.37 9.85
N ALA A 94 -6.35 -14.95 9.44
CA ALA A 94 -7.08 -13.84 10.01
C ALA A 94 -7.28 -13.96 11.53
N TYR A 95 -7.60 -15.16 12.03
CA TYR A 95 -7.72 -15.40 13.46
C TYR A 95 -6.41 -15.23 14.21
N ILE A 96 -5.31 -15.71 13.65
CA ILE A 96 -3.96 -15.58 14.22
C ILE A 96 -3.57 -14.10 14.23
N ILE A 97 -3.78 -13.37 13.14
CA ILE A 97 -3.53 -11.93 13.03
C ILE A 97 -4.27 -11.16 14.14
N LYS A 98 -5.56 -11.45 14.30
CA LYS A 98 -6.37 -10.84 15.37
C LYS A 98 -5.85 -11.21 16.76
N HIS A 99 -5.55 -12.49 16.98
CA HIS A 99 -5.07 -13.00 18.27
C HIS A 99 -3.72 -12.37 18.68
N GLN A 100 -2.90 -12.02 17.73
CA GLN A 100 -1.62 -11.36 17.96
C GLN A 100 -1.74 -9.85 18.24
N GLY A 101 -2.94 -9.31 18.23
CA GLY A 101 -3.21 -7.93 18.63
C GLY A 101 -3.08 -6.91 17.51
N PHE A 102 -3.03 -7.34 16.26
CA PHE A 102 -3.20 -6.42 15.14
C PHE A 102 -4.62 -5.87 15.11
N THR A 103 -4.75 -4.60 14.75
CA THR A 103 -6.04 -3.92 14.62
C THR A 103 -6.50 -3.85 13.18
N ASP A 104 -5.57 -3.79 12.26
CA ASP A 104 -5.82 -3.61 10.82
C ASP A 104 -4.83 -4.44 9.99
N VAL A 105 -5.24 -4.77 8.75
CA VAL A 105 -4.40 -5.42 7.74
C VAL A 105 -4.32 -4.52 6.53
N GLN A 106 -3.11 -4.15 6.11
CA GLN A 106 -2.86 -3.46 4.85
C GLN A 106 -2.61 -4.51 3.75
N ILE A 107 -3.28 -4.33 2.63
CA ILE A 107 -3.33 -5.29 1.52
C ILE A 107 -2.65 -4.68 0.29
N THR A 108 -1.87 -5.50 -0.43
CA THR A 108 -1.24 -5.17 -1.71
C THR A 108 -2.27 -4.63 -2.72
N PRO A 109 -1.88 -3.68 -3.62
CA PRO A 109 -2.79 -3.12 -4.61
C PRO A 109 -3.54 -4.19 -5.43
N VAL A 110 -4.82 -3.90 -5.73
CA VAL A 110 -5.72 -4.77 -6.52
C VAL A 110 -5.99 -4.25 -7.93
N GLN A 111 -5.29 -3.19 -8.33
CA GLN A 111 -5.50 -2.46 -9.59
C GLN A 111 -4.86 -3.13 -10.81
N GLY A 112 -4.52 -4.41 -10.72
CA GLY A 112 -3.86 -5.20 -11.76
C GLY A 112 -2.33 -5.25 -11.60
N VAL A 113 -1.74 -6.20 -12.28
CA VAL A 113 -0.31 -6.48 -12.24
C VAL A 113 0.25 -6.40 -13.65
N LYS A 114 1.29 -5.60 -13.83
CA LYS A 114 1.90 -5.37 -15.14
C LYS A 114 2.31 -6.65 -15.86
N ASP A 115 2.86 -7.62 -15.12
CA ASP A 115 3.35 -8.89 -15.67
C ASP A 115 2.94 -10.06 -14.78
N ASP A 116 2.57 -11.19 -15.38
CA ASP A 116 2.12 -12.39 -14.67
C ASP A 116 3.28 -13.13 -13.96
N ASN A 117 4.53 -12.90 -14.38
CA ASN A 117 5.74 -13.32 -13.66
C ASN A 117 6.18 -12.25 -12.65
N ALA A 118 5.27 -11.82 -11.83
CA ALA A 118 5.32 -10.57 -11.12
C ALA A 118 6.43 -10.49 -10.06
N GLU A 119 7.43 -9.68 -10.35
CA GLU A 119 8.25 -9.07 -9.31
C GLU A 119 7.39 -8.09 -8.49
N PHE A 120 7.79 -7.80 -7.25
CA PHE A 120 6.95 -6.98 -6.34
C PHE A 120 6.55 -5.62 -6.92
N TRP A 121 7.41 -4.94 -7.69
CA TRP A 121 7.12 -3.64 -8.31
C TRP A 121 6.07 -3.71 -9.43
N HIS A 122 5.78 -4.89 -9.99
CA HIS A 122 4.71 -5.06 -10.97
C HIS A 122 3.32 -4.86 -10.36
N TYR A 123 3.14 -5.14 -9.06
CA TYR A 123 1.91 -4.86 -8.31
C TYR A 123 1.68 -3.36 -8.08
N TYR A 124 2.77 -2.56 -8.13
CA TYR A 124 2.73 -1.11 -8.03
C TYR A 124 2.72 -0.42 -9.39
N GLN A 125 2.42 -1.13 -10.46
CA GLN A 125 2.20 -0.60 -11.80
C GLN A 125 0.78 -0.96 -12.25
N PRO A 126 -0.24 -0.15 -11.86
CA PRO A 126 -1.64 -0.49 -12.05
C PRO A 126 -2.04 -0.52 -13.53
N LEU A 127 -2.98 -1.41 -13.84
CA LEU A 127 -3.60 -1.54 -15.16
C LEU A 127 -4.90 -0.75 -15.27
N GLY A 128 -5.56 -0.43 -14.14
CA GLY A 128 -6.83 0.27 -14.16
C GLY A 128 -7.29 0.81 -12.81
N LEU A 129 -8.49 1.38 -12.80
CA LEU A 129 -9.20 1.85 -11.62
C LEU A 129 -10.35 0.89 -11.29
N ASP A 130 -10.00 -0.39 -11.15
CA ASP A 130 -10.93 -1.47 -10.78
C ASP A 130 -10.16 -2.61 -10.13
N PHE A 131 -10.87 -3.65 -9.69
CA PHE A 131 -10.27 -4.90 -9.26
C PHE A 131 -9.83 -5.73 -10.48
N TYR A 132 -8.65 -6.29 -10.41
CA TYR A 132 -8.11 -7.24 -11.39
C TYR A 132 -7.62 -8.49 -10.69
N ASP A 133 -7.93 -9.64 -11.26
CA ASP A 133 -7.34 -10.91 -10.83
C ASP A 133 -5.81 -10.86 -11.00
N SER A 134 -5.11 -11.48 -10.07
CA SER A 134 -3.66 -11.44 -10.01
C SER A 134 -3.11 -12.72 -9.37
N PRO A 135 -1.79 -12.96 -9.35
CA PRO A 135 -1.21 -14.11 -8.66
C PRO A 135 -1.54 -14.20 -7.15
N ILE A 136 -1.92 -13.10 -6.52
CA ILE A 136 -2.34 -13.11 -5.10
C ILE A 136 -3.82 -13.45 -4.90
N GLY A 137 -4.61 -13.59 -5.96
CA GLY A 137 -5.99 -14.08 -5.91
C GLY A 137 -6.96 -13.36 -6.84
N ASN A 138 -8.20 -13.83 -6.85
CA ASN A 138 -9.30 -13.31 -7.64
C ASN A 138 -10.30 -12.53 -6.78
N PHE A 139 -11.35 -11.96 -7.43
CA PHE A 139 -12.34 -11.11 -6.75
C PHE A 139 -13.14 -11.84 -5.67
N ASP A 140 -13.48 -13.13 -5.88
CA ASP A 140 -14.25 -13.90 -4.90
C ASP A 140 -13.42 -14.15 -3.64
N GLU A 141 -12.14 -14.49 -3.81
CA GLU A 141 -11.19 -14.66 -2.70
C GLU A 141 -10.97 -13.36 -1.94
N TYR A 142 -10.83 -12.23 -2.66
CA TYR A 142 -10.70 -10.89 -2.06
C TYR A 142 -11.94 -10.53 -1.24
N SER A 143 -13.13 -10.73 -1.80
CA SER A 143 -14.40 -10.44 -1.12
C SER A 143 -14.59 -11.30 0.11
N ALA A 144 -14.28 -12.60 0.02
CA ALA A 144 -14.35 -13.54 1.15
C ALA A 144 -13.38 -13.15 2.27
N MET A 145 -12.16 -12.76 1.92
CA MET A 145 -11.15 -12.27 2.87
C MET A 145 -11.64 -11.00 3.59
N ILE A 146 -12.16 -10.01 2.87
CA ILE A 146 -12.69 -8.77 3.47
C ILE A 146 -13.81 -9.10 4.46
N TYR A 147 -14.77 -9.93 4.05
CA TYR A 147 -15.88 -10.32 4.91
C TYR A 147 -15.37 -10.98 6.20
N HIS A 148 -14.44 -11.93 6.08
CA HIS A 148 -13.89 -12.64 7.24
C HIS A 148 -13.11 -11.75 8.19
N LEU A 149 -12.26 -10.85 7.67
CA LEU A 149 -11.53 -9.86 8.49
C LEU A 149 -12.50 -8.97 9.28
N ARG A 150 -13.58 -8.51 8.64
CA ARG A 150 -14.60 -7.69 9.30
C ARG A 150 -15.35 -8.43 10.39
N GLU A 151 -15.72 -9.70 10.18
CA GLU A 151 -16.35 -10.55 11.20
C GLU A 151 -15.48 -10.67 12.46
N LEU A 152 -14.15 -10.69 12.27
CA LEU A 152 -13.18 -10.69 13.37
C LEU A 152 -12.93 -9.30 13.97
N GLY A 153 -13.53 -8.23 13.42
CA GLY A 153 -13.31 -6.86 13.86
C GLY A 153 -11.91 -6.34 13.55
N LEU A 154 -11.30 -6.82 12.45
CA LEU A 154 -10.07 -6.25 11.88
C LEU A 154 -10.42 -5.17 10.86
N GLY A 155 -9.69 -4.05 10.90
CA GLY A 155 -9.73 -3.05 9.85
C GLY A 155 -9.01 -3.53 8.60
N ILE A 156 -9.39 -2.98 7.43
CA ILE A 156 -8.83 -3.36 6.14
C ILE A 156 -8.34 -2.08 5.46
N ILE A 157 -7.05 -1.99 5.21
CA ILE A 157 -6.41 -0.86 4.55
C ILE A 157 -5.98 -1.32 3.16
N GLN A 158 -6.60 -0.76 2.13
CA GLN A 158 -6.24 -1.06 0.75
C GLN A 158 -5.18 -0.09 0.25
N ASP A 159 -4.10 -0.63 -0.28
CA ASP A 159 -3.08 0.15 -0.99
C ASP A 159 -3.62 0.58 -2.34
N VAL A 160 -3.53 1.88 -2.67
CA VAL A 160 -4.12 2.47 -3.88
C VAL A 160 -3.13 3.37 -4.62
N ILE A 161 -3.15 3.29 -5.96
CA ILE A 161 -2.20 3.96 -6.84
C ILE A 161 -2.97 4.79 -7.87
N PHE A 162 -2.71 6.12 -7.89
CA PHE A 162 -3.38 7.03 -8.81
C PHE A 162 -2.41 7.93 -9.58
N ARG A 163 -1.14 7.98 -9.15
CA ARG A 163 -0.16 8.92 -9.72
C ARG A 163 0.38 8.47 -11.08
N HIS A 164 0.40 7.16 -11.33
CA HIS A 164 0.98 6.53 -12.51
C HIS A 164 0.21 5.28 -12.90
N CYS A 165 0.54 4.73 -14.08
CA CYS A 165 0.08 3.42 -14.52
C CYS A 165 1.25 2.53 -14.97
N ALA A 166 0.95 1.30 -15.35
CA ALA A 166 1.94 0.38 -15.90
C ALA A 166 2.54 0.92 -17.20
N GLY A 167 3.85 1.02 -17.25
CA GLY A 167 4.58 1.38 -18.45
C GLY A 167 4.96 0.18 -19.30
N LYS A 168 5.37 0.41 -20.56
CA LYS A 168 5.95 -0.63 -21.42
C LYS A 168 7.23 -1.21 -20.82
N ASN A 169 7.65 -2.37 -21.31
CA ASN A 169 8.77 -3.11 -20.71
C ASN A 169 10.15 -2.58 -21.14
N SER A 170 10.26 -1.89 -22.30
CA SER A 170 11.53 -1.30 -22.68
C SER A 170 11.83 -0.04 -21.86
N TYR A 171 13.09 0.19 -21.54
CA TYR A 171 13.52 1.37 -20.80
C TYR A 171 13.17 2.67 -21.54
N GLU A 172 13.30 2.69 -22.85
CA GLU A 172 13.04 3.84 -23.73
C GLU A 172 11.54 4.20 -23.76
N GLU A 173 10.67 3.19 -23.64
CA GLU A 173 9.23 3.37 -23.71
C GLU A 173 8.54 3.27 -22.33
N ARG A 174 9.28 3.21 -21.22
CA ARG A 174 8.73 3.01 -19.87
C ARG A 174 7.71 4.06 -19.44
N LEU A 175 7.75 5.25 -20.05
CA LEU A 175 6.79 6.33 -19.79
C LEU A 175 5.55 6.28 -20.72
N ILE A 176 5.44 5.26 -21.57
CA ILE A 176 4.26 4.99 -22.40
C ILE A 176 3.42 3.90 -21.72
N PRO A 177 2.09 4.07 -21.61
CA PRO A 177 1.25 3.04 -21.01
C PRO A 177 1.41 1.69 -21.69
N ASN A 178 1.45 0.63 -20.86
CA ASN A 178 1.43 -0.76 -21.32
C ASN A 178 0.11 -1.04 -22.07
N ASP A 179 0.14 -1.97 -23.01
CA ASP A 179 -1.05 -2.30 -23.81
C ASP A 179 -2.22 -2.85 -22.97
N LYS A 180 -1.92 -3.49 -21.83
CA LYS A 180 -2.91 -4.00 -20.86
C LYS A 180 -3.58 -2.89 -20.04
N VAL A 181 -3.05 -1.67 -20.01
CA VAL A 181 -3.64 -0.54 -19.27
C VAL A 181 -5.01 -0.20 -19.83
N SER A 182 -5.99 0.04 -18.97
CA SER A 182 -7.36 0.36 -19.34
C SER A 182 -7.46 1.63 -20.18
N ASP A 183 -8.48 1.70 -21.04
CA ASP A 183 -8.73 2.89 -21.86
C ASP A 183 -8.99 4.13 -21.02
N VAL A 184 -9.66 3.97 -19.85
CA VAL A 184 -9.87 5.05 -18.90
C VAL A 184 -8.54 5.65 -18.43
N MET A 185 -7.58 4.85 -18.02
CA MET A 185 -6.27 5.38 -17.61
C MET A 185 -5.51 5.96 -18.81
N LYS A 186 -5.56 5.32 -20.00
CA LYS A 186 -4.91 5.85 -21.21
C LYS A 186 -5.44 7.23 -21.61
N GLU A 187 -6.74 7.51 -21.40
CA GLU A 187 -7.33 8.83 -21.66
C GLU A 187 -6.68 9.96 -20.83
N PHE A 188 -6.28 9.64 -19.60
CA PHE A 188 -5.72 10.61 -18.66
C PHE A 188 -4.19 10.58 -18.54
N TRP A 189 -3.52 9.83 -19.40
CA TRP A 189 -2.06 9.82 -19.45
C TRP A 189 -1.48 11.12 -20.00
N LEU A 190 -0.45 11.64 -19.33
CA LEU A 190 0.31 12.80 -19.76
C LEU A 190 1.50 12.37 -20.65
N SER A 191 1.35 12.52 -21.97
CA SER A 191 2.35 12.06 -22.95
C SER A 191 3.58 12.96 -23.07
N ASP A 192 3.54 14.17 -22.49
CA ASP A 192 4.58 15.19 -22.56
C ASP A 192 5.52 15.22 -21.34
N LYS A 193 5.40 14.26 -20.44
CA LYS A 193 6.19 14.22 -19.21
C LYS A 193 7.51 13.49 -19.39
N TYR A 194 8.53 14.06 -18.78
CA TYR A 194 9.87 13.48 -18.66
C TYR A 194 10.02 12.79 -17.31
N ASP A 195 11.00 11.90 -17.22
CA ASP A 195 11.32 11.23 -15.96
C ASP A 195 11.99 12.17 -14.97
N ASN A 196 11.73 11.97 -13.67
CA ASN A 196 12.35 12.75 -12.60
C ASN A 196 13.80 12.28 -12.40
N ASP A 197 14.73 13.23 -12.44
CA ASP A 197 16.16 13.03 -12.23
C ASP A 197 16.67 13.55 -10.87
N ASP A 198 15.78 14.15 -10.06
CA ASP A 198 16.11 14.66 -8.73
C ASP A 198 14.90 14.59 -7.77
N TYR A 199 14.89 13.58 -6.93
CA TYR A 199 13.82 13.34 -5.96
C TYR A 199 13.89 14.27 -4.72
N ASN A 200 14.89 15.13 -4.61
CA ASN A 200 14.96 16.18 -3.60
C ASN A 200 14.34 17.50 -4.07
N ASP A 201 14.16 17.67 -5.38
CA ASP A 201 13.45 18.82 -5.94
C ASP A 201 11.94 18.61 -5.87
N ARG A 202 11.26 19.38 -5.03
CA ARG A 202 9.81 19.30 -4.84
C ARG A 202 9.04 19.53 -6.13
N TRP A 203 9.45 20.51 -6.94
CA TRP A 203 8.78 20.79 -8.20
C TRP A 203 8.86 19.59 -9.16
N LYS A 204 10.04 18.98 -9.26
CA LYS A 204 10.24 17.78 -10.08
C LYS A 204 9.43 16.60 -9.55
N CYS A 205 9.39 16.39 -8.23
CA CYS A 205 8.61 15.34 -7.61
C CYS A 205 7.13 15.39 -8.00
N VAL A 206 6.54 16.58 -8.11
CA VAL A 206 5.10 16.72 -8.39
C VAL A 206 4.76 16.88 -9.86
N ASN A 207 5.71 17.32 -10.70
CA ASN A 207 5.44 17.65 -12.11
C ASN A 207 6.05 16.68 -13.12
N LEU A 208 6.96 15.81 -12.70
CA LEU A 208 7.63 14.85 -13.55
C LEU A 208 7.20 13.40 -13.24
N ALA A 209 7.46 12.51 -14.18
CA ALA A 209 7.21 11.08 -14.04
C ALA A 209 8.21 10.43 -13.06
N THR A 210 7.88 9.26 -12.57
CA THR A 210 8.69 8.49 -11.60
C THR A 210 9.07 7.12 -12.17
N GLY A 211 9.60 7.11 -13.39
CA GLY A 211 9.95 5.89 -14.11
C GLY A 211 8.76 5.17 -14.76
N MET A 212 7.55 5.75 -14.67
CA MET A 212 6.28 5.18 -15.14
C MET A 212 5.40 6.25 -15.78
N PRO A 213 4.43 5.88 -16.65
CA PRO A 213 3.52 6.84 -17.28
C PRO A 213 2.72 7.63 -16.25
N MET A 214 2.86 8.94 -16.26
CA MET A 214 2.22 9.84 -15.31
C MET A 214 0.77 10.11 -15.66
N MET A 215 -0.11 10.04 -14.67
CA MET A 215 -1.53 10.33 -14.81
C MET A 215 -1.85 11.80 -14.59
N ASN A 216 -2.84 12.32 -15.31
CA ASN A 216 -3.32 13.70 -15.15
C ASN A 216 -4.23 13.83 -13.92
N ILE A 217 -3.62 13.87 -12.76
CA ILE A 217 -4.33 14.03 -11.49
C ILE A 217 -4.97 15.42 -11.31
N TRP A 218 -4.70 16.39 -12.20
CA TRP A 218 -5.36 17.72 -12.24
C TRP A 218 -6.70 17.68 -12.96
N ASP A 219 -6.98 16.67 -13.83
CA ASP A 219 -8.24 16.53 -14.53
C ASP A 219 -9.33 16.01 -13.57
N HIS A 220 -10.41 16.81 -13.39
CA HIS A 220 -11.52 16.44 -12.52
C HIS A 220 -12.23 15.15 -12.93
N ARG A 221 -12.26 14.80 -14.22
CA ARG A 221 -12.85 13.54 -14.69
C ARG A 221 -12.04 12.35 -14.20
N TYR A 222 -10.71 12.45 -14.20
CA TYR A 222 -9.83 11.43 -13.62
C TYR A 222 -10.04 11.30 -12.10
N GLN A 223 -10.16 12.43 -11.40
CA GLN A 223 -10.45 12.46 -9.97
C GLN A 223 -11.76 11.75 -9.64
N GLU A 224 -12.81 11.96 -10.46
CA GLU A 224 -14.10 11.26 -10.31
C GLU A 224 -13.97 9.75 -10.54
N GLU A 225 -13.19 9.30 -11.53
CA GLU A 225 -12.93 7.86 -11.73
C GLU A 225 -12.18 7.25 -10.54
N CYS A 226 -11.16 7.93 -10.00
CA CYS A 226 -10.47 7.51 -8.78
C CYS A 226 -11.44 7.39 -7.59
N LYS A 227 -12.32 8.37 -7.41
CA LYS A 227 -13.32 8.38 -6.34
C LYS A 227 -14.33 7.23 -6.48
N LYS A 228 -14.79 6.93 -7.71
CA LYS A 228 -15.66 5.78 -7.99
C LYS A 228 -14.99 4.46 -7.58
N PHE A 229 -13.70 4.29 -7.88
CA PHE A 229 -12.95 3.12 -7.47
C PHE A 229 -12.86 2.99 -5.94
N LEU A 230 -12.53 4.07 -5.23
CA LEU A 230 -12.53 4.08 -3.76
C LEU A 230 -13.91 3.74 -3.17
N THR A 231 -14.99 4.25 -3.78
CA THR A 231 -16.36 3.96 -3.36
C THR A 231 -16.66 2.47 -3.49
N LYS A 232 -16.31 1.83 -4.62
CA LYS A 232 -16.46 0.37 -4.77
C LYS A 232 -15.74 -0.42 -3.68
N LEU A 233 -14.51 -0.02 -3.33
CA LEU A 233 -13.74 -0.67 -2.25
C LEU A 233 -14.40 -0.48 -0.87
N LYS A 234 -14.93 0.71 -0.61
CA LYS A 234 -15.70 1.00 0.63
C LYS A 234 -16.97 0.16 0.73
N ASP A 235 -17.69 0.02 -0.37
CA ASP A 235 -18.94 -0.75 -0.44
C ASP A 235 -18.67 -2.25 -0.18
N LEU A 236 -17.50 -2.77 -0.58
CA LEU A 236 -17.04 -4.10 -0.23
C LEU A 236 -16.68 -4.24 1.26
N GLY A 237 -16.33 -3.15 1.93
CA GLY A 237 -16.01 -3.14 3.36
C GLY A 237 -14.59 -2.73 3.73
N VAL A 238 -13.82 -2.18 2.81
CA VAL A 238 -12.53 -1.56 3.10
C VAL A 238 -12.72 -0.40 4.08
N THR A 239 -11.88 -0.31 5.10
CA THR A 239 -11.98 0.68 6.18
C THR A 239 -10.90 1.74 6.14
N GLY A 240 -9.91 1.58 5.28
CA GLY A 240 -8.80 2.52 5.14
C GLY A 240 -8.13 2.45 3.76
N PHE A 241 -7.37 3.49 3.45
CA PHE A 241 -6.54 3.56 2.24
C PHE A 241 -5.12 3.99 2.58
N ARG A 242 -4.14 3.33 1.97
CA ARG A 242 -2.77 3.81 1.90
C ARG A 242 -2.51 4.32 0.48
N ILE A 243 -2.10 5.57 0.36
CA ILE A 243 -1.84 6.20 -0.93
C ILE A 243 -0.38 5.99 -1.29
N ASP A 244 -0.15 5.27 -2.38
CA ASP A 244 1.17 5.03 -2.93
C ASP A 244 1.81 6.33 -3.40
N GLN A 245 3.12 6.48 -3.18
CA GLN A 245 3.92 7.62 -3.63
C GLN A 245 3.33 9.00 -3.26
N LEU A 246 2.76 9.19 -2.06
CA LEU A 246 2.12 10.47 -1.68
C LEU A 246 3.07 11.67 -1.80
N LYS A 247 4.38 11.48 -1.65
CA LYS A 247 5.39 12.53 -1.91
C LYS A 247 5.23 13.19 -3.28
N HIS A 248 4.74 12.46 -4.28
CA HIS A 248 4.62 12.91 -5.66
C HIS A 248 3.26 13.56 -6.00
N TYR A 249 2.39 13.70 -5.01
CA TYR A 249 1.12 14.44 -5.20
C TYR A 249 1.32 15.91 -4.81
N PRO A 250 0.93 16.84 -5.69
CA PRO A 250 0.92 18.25 -5.32
C PRO A 250 -0.19 18.53 -4.33
N THR A 251 0.06 19.51 -3.47
CA THR A 251 -0.91 20.04 -2.52
C THR A 251 -1.84 21.07 -3.18
N ARG A 252 -2.89 21.50 -2.47
CA ARG A 252 -3.75 22.61 -2.91
C ARG A 252 -2.97 23.92 -3.09
N ALA A 253 -1.99 24.18 -2.23
CA ALA A 253 -1.10 25.35 -2.35
C ALA A 253 -0.22 25.29 -3.60
N GLU A 254 0.03 24.10 -4.14
CA GLU A 254 0.75 23.84 -5.40
C GLU A 254 -0.20 23.74 -6.60
N GLY A 255 -1.50 24.05 -6.42
CA GLY A 255 -2.48 24.16 -7.50
C GLY A 255 -3.15 22.83 -7.89
N CYS A 256 -3.24 21.86 -6.98
CA CYS A 256 -3.93 20.60 -7.25
C CYS A 256 -4.88 20.22 -6.12
N ASP A 257 -6.14 20.03 -6.45
CA ASP A 257 -7.20 19.64 -5.50
C ASP A 257 -7.42 18.11 -5.45
N PHE A 258 -6.55 17.29 -6.07
CA PHE A 258 -6.73 15.84 -6.18
C PHE A 258 -7.04 15.18 -4.82
N LEU A 259 -6.15 15.37 -3.85
CA LEU A 259 -6.30 14.73 -2.54
C LEU A 259 -7.61 15.15 -1.85
N TYR A 260 -7.96 16.42 -1.96
CA TYR A 260 -9.21 16.91 -1.42
C TYR A 260 -10.43 16.32 -2.15
N ASN A 261 -10.49 16.43 -3.47
CA ASN A 261 -11.66 16.01 -4.25
C ASN A 261 -11.89 14.49 -4.20
N VAL A 262 -10.80 13.70 -4.14
CA VAL A 262 -10.88 12.24 -4.15
C VAL A 262 -11.16 11.67 -2.76
N PHE A 263 -10.59 12.26 -1.69
CA PHE A 263 -10.62 11.65 -0.36
C PHE A 263 -11.51 12.36 0.66
N ASN A 264 -11.94 13.61 0.45
CA ASN A 264 -12.70 14.38 1.43
C ASN A 264 -13.98 13.69 1.90
N ASP A 265 -14.71 13.02 1.01
CA ASP A 265 -15.96 12.33 1.37
C ASP A 265 -15.73 11.09 2.26
N PHE A 266 -14.49 10.64 2.36
CA PHE A 266 -14.09 9.47 3.16
C PHE A 266 -13.48 9.84 4.52
N GLU A 267 -13.06 11.09 4.76
CA GLU A 267 -12.28 11.51 5.94
C GLU A 267 -12.89 11.10 7.27
N ASN A 268 -14.21 11.21 7.43
CA ASN A 268 -14.87 10.94 8.71
C ASN A 268 -15.12 9.45 9.01
N SER A 269 -14.94 8.57 8.04
CA SER A 269 -15.31 7.15 8.14
C SER A 269 -14.20 6.19 7.71
N THR A 270 -13.05 6.72 7.33
CA THR A 270 -12.00 5.94 6.67
C THR A 270 -10.64 6.35 7.19
N TYR A 271 -9.80 5.39 7.50
CA TYR A 271 -8.43 5.64 7.87
C TYR A 271 -7.56 5.87 6.63
N ILE A 272 -6.94 7.03 6.51
CA ILE A 272 -6.18 7.40 5.30
C ILE A 272 -4.78 7.85 5.70
N TYR A 273 -3.78 7.30 5.02
CA TYR A 273 -2.40 7.75 5.09
C TYR A 273 -1.68 7.53 3.76
N GLY A 274 -0.51 8.12 3.61
CA GLY A 274 0.24 8.01 2.38
C GLY A 274 1.70 7.65 2.62
N GLU A 275 2.30 7.08 1.60
CA GLU A 275 3.73 6.82 1.58
C GLU A 275 4.49 8.09 1.23
N VAL A 276 5.43 8.44 2.09
CA VAL A 276 6.42 9.50 1.83
C VAL A 276 7.79 8.89 2.08
N ILE A 277 8.48 8.54 1.00
CA ILE A 277 9.87 8.09 1.07
C ILE A 277 10.74 9.34 0.88
N ASP A 278 11.50 9.67 1.89
CA ASP A 278 12.47 10.75 1.84
C ASP A 278 13.88 10.18 1.82
N TYR A 279 14.68 10.59 0.84
CA TYR A 279 16.07 10.17 0.77
C TYR A 279 16.91 11.14 1.59
N PRO A 280 17.82 10.64 2.43
CA PRO A 280 18.71 11.50 3.21
C PRO A 280 19.67 12.29 2.34
#